data_a35f165ce2e8d12ac2fa707da55c5baf
#
_entry.id   a35f165ce2e8d12ac2fa707da55c5baf
#
_cell.length_a   1.000
_cell.length_b   1.000
_cell.length_c   1.000
_cell.angle_alpha   90.00
_cell.angle_beta   90.00
_cell.angle_gamma   90.00
#
_symmetry.space_group_name_H-M   'P 1'
#
loop_
_entity.id
_entity.type
_entity.pdbx_description
1 polymer ?
#
loop_
_entity_poly.entity_id
_entity_poly.type
_entity_poly.pdbx_seq_one_letter_code
_entity_poly.pdbx_strand_id
1 'polypeptide(L)'
;MAGFNKWMIDPDDAVMLLIDHQSGLFPLVRDIDQPTLRHHVCALAKVSRLAKIPTFTTASVPDGPNGPLIPEIHQYNPEAVYIPRRATR
;
A
#
# COMPACT_ATOMS: atom_id res chain seq x y z
N MET A 1 -14.87 10.43 -17.58
CA MET A 1 -13.81 11.06 -18.38
C MET A 1 -13.78 10.44 -19.78
N ALA A 2 -13.82 11.30 -20.78
CA ALA A 2 -13.72 10.80 -22.16
C ALA A 2 -12.36 10.16 -22.38
N GLY A 3 -12.33 9.00 -23.03
CA GLY A 3 -11.11 8.27 -23.32
C GLY A 3 -10.83 7.08 -22.41
N PHE A 4 -11.48 7.01 -21.24
CA PHE A 4 -11.38 5.78 -20.43
C PHE A 4 -12.36 4.74 -20.95
N ASN A 5 -11.89 3.53 -21.12
CA ASN A 5 -12.77 2.40 -21.41
C ASN A 5 -13.09 1.65 -20.10
N LYS A 6 -14.03 0.72 -20.17
CA LYS A 6 -14.52 -0.01 -18.99
C LYS A 6 -13.47 -0.92 -18.33
N TRP A 7 -12.33 -1.14 -18.99
CA TRP A 7 -11.25 -1.99 -18.46
C TRP A 7 -10.19 -1.19 -17.73
N MET A 8 -10.27 0.12 -17.78
CA MET A 8 -9.31 1.02 -17.11
C MET A 8 -9.91 1.55 -15.81
N ILE A 9 -9.04 1.70 -14.81
CA ILE A 9 -9.42 2.29 -13.53
C ILE A 9 -9.49 3.81 -13.73
N ASP A 10 -10.61 4.40 -13.32
CA ASP A 10 -10.75 5.84 -13.25
C ASP A 10 -10.26 6.30 -11.88
N PRO A 11 -9.20 7.11 -11.79
CA PRO A 11 -8.70 7.58 -10.50
C PRO A 11 -9.71 8.41 -9.71
N ASP A 12 -10.68 9.04 -10.39
CA ASP A 12 -11.74 9.79 -9.70
C ASP A 12 -12.82 8.89 -9.10
N ASP A 13 -12.78 7.60 -9.40
CA ASP A 13 -13.75 6.61 -8.93
C ASP A 13 -13.01 5.38 -8.40
N ALA A 14 -11.97 5.61 -7.59
CA ALA A 14 -11.12 4.54 -7.09
C ALA A 14 -10.67 4.81 -5.66
N VAL A 15 -10.31 3.73 -4.98
CA VAL A 15 -9.69 3.75 -3.65
C VAL A 15 -8.43 2.87 -3.73
N MET A 16 -7.35 3.31 -3.11
CA MET A 16 -6.12 2.54 -3.01
C MET A 16 -6.09 1.85 -1.64
N LEU A 17 -5.94 0.54 -1.65
CA LEU A 17 -5.74 -0.23 -0.43
C LEU A 17 -4.33 -0.82 -0.44
N LEU A 18 -3.52 -0.45 0.54
CA LEU A 18 -2.18 -1.01 0.72
C LEU A 18 -2.23 -1.93 1.93
N ILE A 19 -2.28 -3.24 1.66
CA ILE A 19 -2.59 -4.25 2.65
C ILE A 19 -1.33 -5.04 3.01
N ASP A 20 -0.92 -4.96 4.28
CA ASP A 20 0.12 -5.80 4.88
C ASP A 20 1.51 -5.64 4.25
N HIS A 21 1.89 -4.42 3.88
CA HIS A 21 3.25 -4.11 3.45
C HIS A 21 4.13 -3.89 4.68
N GLN A 22 4.38 -4.97 5.40
CA GLN A 22 5.01 -4.98 6.72
C GLN A 22 6.46 -5.46 6.63
N SER A 23 7.33 -4.84 7.43
CA SER A 23 8.77 -5.07 7.37
C SER A 23 9.17 -6.52 7.61
N GLY A 24 8.42 -7.25 8.46
CA GLY A 24 8.70 -8.65 8.73
C GLY A 24 8.22 -9.62 7.66
N LEU A 25 7.35 -9.17 6.76
CA LEU A 25 6.80 -10.01 5.69
C LEU A 25 7.59 -9.90 4.39
N PHE A 26 8.28 -8.80 4.16
CA PHE A 26 9.06 -8.58 2.94
C PHE A 26 10.08 -9.69 2.68
N PRO A 27 10.86 -10.14 3.69
CA PRO A 27 11.83 -11.21 3.46
C PRO A 27 11.22 -12.56 3.07
N LEU A 28 9.92 -12.74 3.26
CA LEU A 28 9.22 -13.99 2.95
C LEU A 28 8.73 -14.05 1.51
N VAL A 29 8.72 -12.94 0.80
CA VAL A 29 8.29 -12.90 -0.60
C VAL A 29 9.39 -13.51 -1.47
N ARG A 30 9.02 -14.45 -2.35
CA ARG A 30 9.96 -15.26 -3.12
C ARG A 30 9.98 -14.98 -4.62
N ASP A 31 8.88 -14.49 -5.16
CA ASP A 31 8.71 -14.31 -6.60
C ASP A 31 9.12 -12.93 -7.09
N ILE A 32 9.57 -12.07 -6.20
CA ILE A 32 10.12 -10.75 -6.52
C ILE A 32 11.19 -10.42 -5.49
N ASP A 33 12.29 -9.81 -5.90
CA ASP A 33 13.33 -9.41 -4.95
C ASP A 33 12.88 -8.24 -4.07
N GLN A 34 13.42 -8.15 -2.86
CA GLN A 34 12.97 -7.16 -1.89
C GLN A 34 13.13 -5.71 -2.36
N PRO A 35 14.28 -5.30 -2.93
CA PRO A 35 14.41 -3.91 -3.41
C PRO A 35 13.38 -3.54 -4.47
N THR A 36 13.09 -4.46 -5.39
CA THR A 36 12.08 -4.22 -6.43
C THR A 36 10.69 -4.12 -5.82
N LEU A 37 10.33 -5.03 -4.91
CA LEU A 37 9.05 -4.99 -4.20
C LEU A 37 8.89 -3.67 -3.47
N ARG A 38 9.91 -3.27 -2.70
CA ARG A 38 9.88 -2.01 -1.94
C ARG A 38 9.72 -0.81 -2.86
N HIS A 39 10.44 -0.81 -3.97
CA HIS A 39 10.34 0.27 -4.96
C HIS A 39 8.92 0.38 -5.52
N HIS A 40 8.31 -0.74 -5.87
CA HIS A 40 6.96 -0.76 -6.43
C HIS A 40 5.91 -0.31 -5.41
N VAL A 41 6.05 -0.72 -4.16
CA VAL A 41 5.15 -0.29 -3.09
C VAL A 41 5.25 1.22 -2.87
N CYS A 42 6.47 1.74 -2.85
CA CYS A 42 6.70 3.18 -2.74
C CYS A 42 6.09 3.93 -3.93
N ALA A 43 6.21 3.38 -5.13
CA ALA A 43 5.61 3.97 -6.33
C ALA A 43 4.08 4.04 -6.22
N LEU A 44 3.44 2.99 -5.71
CA LEU A 44 1.99 2.99 -5.48
C LEU A 44 1.58 4.08 -4.50
N ALA A 45 2.33 4.25 -3.41
CA ALA A 45 2.05 5.29 -2.42
C ALA A 45 2.17 6.69 -3.03
N LYS A 46 3.20 6.92 -3.85
CA LYS A 46 3.41 8.20 -4.53
C LYS A 46 2.31 8.49 -5.55
N VAL A 47 1.98 7.49 -6.37
CA VAL A 47 0.96 7.64 -7.43
C VAL A 47 -0.39 7.94 -6.81
N SER A 48 -0.77 7.22 -5.75
CA SER A 48 -2.06 7.44 -5.11
C SER A 48 -2.18 8.85 -4.55
N ARG A 49 -1.10 9.41 -4.02
CA ARG A 49 -1.09 10.80 -3.55
C ARG A 49 -1.18 11.79 -4.70
N LEU A 50 -0.37 11.59 -5.74
CA LEU A 50 -0.35 12.50 -6.89
C LEU A 50 -1.67 12.51 -7.63
N ALA A 51 -2.32 11.36 -7.76
CA ALA A 51 -3.62 11.24 -8.41
C ALA A 51 -4.79 11.58 -7.48
N LYS A 52 -4.52 11.92 -6.23
CA LYS A 52 -5.53 12.24 -5.20
C LYS A 52 -6.52 11.10 -4.99
N ILE A 53 -6.03 9.87 -5.05
CA ILE A 53 -6.84 8.68 -4.79
C ILE A 53 -6.89 8.48 -3.27
N PRO A 54 -8.08 8.41 -2.66
CA PRO A 54 -8.19 8.08 -1.23
C PRO A 54 -7.46 6.77 -0.93
N THR A 55 -6.56 6.79 0.06
CA THR A 55 -5.67 5.68 0.34
C THR A 55 -5.84 5.22 1.78
N PHE A 56 -5.99 3.91 1.95
CA PHE A 56 -6.07 3.27 3.25
C PHE A 56 -4.96 2.23 3.35
N THR A 57 -4.31 2.18 4.50
CA THR A 57 -3.27 1.20 4.79
C THR A 57 -3.70 0.36 5.98
N THR A 58 -3.26 -0.88 6.01
CA THR A 58 -3.54 -1.77 7.13
C THR A 58 -2.38 -2.73 7.35
N ALA A 59 -2.23 -3.17 8.58
CA ALA A 59 -1.23 -4.15 8.98
C ALA A 59 -1.86 -5.17 9.92
N SER A 60 -1.43 -6.42 9.81
CA SER A 60 -1.90 -7.49 10.69
C SER A 60 -0.94 -7.63 11.86
N VAL A 61 -1.45 -7.46 13.08
CA VAL A 61 -0.69 -7.58 14.32
C VAL A 61 0.69 -6.90 14.20
N PRO A 62 0.73 -5.57 14.02
CA PRO A 62 1.98 -4.87 13.67
C PRO A 62 3.03 -4.87 14.78
N ASP A 63 2.65 -5.16 16.01
CA ASP A 63 3.55 -5.32 17.14
C ASP A 63 4.07 -6.76 17.32
N GLY A 64 3.67 -7.67 16.42
CA GLY A 64 4.14 -9.05 16.38
C GLY A 64 5.28 -9.27 15.38
N PRO A 65 5.55 -10.55 15.01
CA PRO A 65 6.65 -10.91 14.11
C PRO A 65 6.53 -10.29 12.70
N ASN A 66 5.31 -9.98 12.25
CA ASN A 66 5.12 -9.33 10.95
C ASN A 66 5.72 -7.92 10.90
N GLY A 67 5.88 -7.30 12.06
CA GLY A 67 6.39 -5.95 12.16
C GLY A 67 5.43 -4.87 11.68
N PRO A 68 5.84 -3.62 11.78
CA PRO A 68 5.03 -2.50 11.29
C PRO A 68 5.06 -2.40 9.77
N LEU A 69 4.18 -1.57 9.22
CA LEU A 69 4.28 -1.17 7.82
C LEU A 69 5.64 -0.53 7.54
N ILE A 70 6.15 -0.72 6.33
CA ILE A 70 7.36 0.00 5.96
C ILE A 70 7.09 1.51 6.04
N PRO A 71 8.01 2.27 6.63
CA PRO A 71 7.74 3.68 6.91
C PRO A 71 7.60 4.54 5.66
N GLU A 72 8.16 4.12 4.54
CA GLU A 72 8.13 4.87 3.30
C GLU A 72 6.70 5.13 2.81
N ILE A 73 5.76 4.21 3.06
CA ILE A 73 4.37 4.38 2.60
C ILE A 73 3.81 5.71 3.11
N HIS A 74 3.90 5.96 4.41
CA HIS A 74 3.36 7.17 5.02
C HIS A 74 4.27 8.39 4.83
N GLN A 75 5.54 8.18 4.48
CA GLN A 75 6.42 9.26 4.08
C GLN A 75 6.02 9.81 2.70
N TYR A 76 5.70 8.93 1.76
CA TYR A 76 5.31 9.33 0.41
C TYR A 76 3.84 9.67 0.27
N ASN A 77 2.99 9.14 1.15
CA ASN A 77 1.57 9.48 1.19
C ASN A 77 1.12 9.72 2.64
N PRO A 78 1.43 10.89 3.21
CA PRO A 78 1.03 11.20 4.59
C PRO A 78 -0.47 11.34 4.79
N GLU A 79 -1.25 11.44 3.73
CA GLU A 79 -2.71 11.51 3.79
C GLU A 79 -3.37 10.13 3.88
N ALA A 80 -2.61 9.05 3.69
CA ALA A 80 -3.14 7.71 3.81
C ALA A 80 -3.64 7.44 5.24
N VAL A 81 -4.81 6.83 5.35
CA VAL A 81 -5.43 6.51 6.62
C VAL A 81 -4.99 5.11 7.05
N TYR A 82 -4.35 5.03 8.21
CA TYR A 82 -3.84 3.77 8.74
C TYR A 82 -4.88 3.12 9.67
N ILE A 83 -5.24 1.88 9.37
CA ILE A 83 -6.20 1.08 10.15
C ILE A 83 -5.55 -0.25 10.51
N PRO A 84 -4.84 -0.35 11.65
CA PRO A 84 -4.21 -1.61 12.03
C PRO A 84 -5.23 -2.65 12.47
N ARG A 85 -4.93 -3.92 12.20
CA ARG A 85 -5.75 -5.04 12.68
C ARG A 85 -4.98 -5.76 13.78
N ARG A 86 -5.65 -6.01 14.88
CA ARG A 86 -5.04 -6.66 16.05
C ARG A 86 -5.16 -8.17 15.98
N ALA A 87 -6.08 -8.68 15.15
CA ALA A 87 -6.28 -10.10 14.93
C ALA A 87 -6.27 -10.38 13.43
N THR A 88 -5.83 -11.60 13.05
CA THR A 88 -5.70 -11.98 11.64
C THR A 88 -6.94 -12.68 11.10
N ARG A 89 -7.94 -12.90 11.92
CA ARG A 89 -9.17 -13.58 11.52
C ARG A 89 -10.39 -12.68 11.61
#